data_7ed6918dcfb151f35826eecdd9de3f6f
#
_entry.id   7ed6918dcfb151f35826eecdd9de3f6f
#
_cell.length_a   1.000
_cell.length_b   1.000
_cell.length_c   1.000
_cell.angle_alpha   90.00
_cell.angle_beta   90.00
_cell.angle_gamma   90.00
#
_symmetry.space_group_name_H-M   'P 1'
#
loop_
_entity.id
_entity.type
_entity.pdbx_description
1 polymer ?
#
loop_
_entity_poly.entity_id
_entity_poly.type
_entity_poly.pdbx_seq_one_letter_code
_entity_poly.pdbx_strand_id
1 'polypeptide(L)'
;MSASVTWESVLAAPTPRQHIAQLYTEPGFLARAVGRFVGEGLRRGEAVVLVVTPPHWQTIARRLEDDRSALDDLQRRGQLTVLDAAEGLAQLLVDGLPDRARFRTLIGGTIDAATAAGHGSVRAFGEMVDLLRRTSLAATIRLEELWAELMTTHSFSLLCGYSLDNFDSQIHRGLLQRVSTAHSDVIPVDDYARLDRAVERAYADIFGPSGEPASLRSTFLAHYARPAAMPDAEAAILAVRQFVPVMADELLDRVRHHYRTDHDAPAAN
;
A
#
# COMPACT_ATOMS: atom_id res chain seq x y z
N MET A 1 5.55 -4.34 -26.66
CA MET A 1 5.82 -3.31 -25.64
C MET A 1 4.71 -3.41 -24.62
N SER A 2 4.97 -4.06 -23.49
CA SER A 2 3.99 -4.12 -22.38
C SER A 2 3.92 -2.72 -21.75
N ALA A 3 2.74 -2.11 -21.72
CA ALA A 3 2.57 -0.85 -21.01
C ALA A 3 2.98 -1.09 -19.55
N SER A 4 3.89 -0.28 -19.02
CA SER A 4 4.26 -0.36 -17.63
C SER A 4 3.00 -0.12 -16.79
N VAL A 5 2.64 -1.09 -15.96
CA VAL A 5 1.51 -0.96 -15.06
C VAL A 5 1.88 0.13 -14.05
N THR A 6 1.18 1.26 -14.12
CA THR A 6 1.38 2.34 -13.16
C THR A 6 0.51 2.10 -11.92
N TRP A 7 0.90 2.61 -10.76
CA TRP A 7 0.10 2.48 -9.54
C TRP A 7 -1.29 3.12 -9.73
N GLU A 8 -1.41 4.16 -10.56
CA GLU A 8 -2.70 4.75 -10.91
C GLU A 8 -3.63 3.75 -11.60
N SER A 9 -3.09 2.92 -12.50
CA SER A 9 -3.89 1.90 -13.20
C SER A 9 -4.32 0.78 -12.27
N VAL A 10 -3.45 0.38 -11.33
CA VAL A 10 -3.75 -0.63 -10.31
C VAL A 10 -4.88 -0.14 -9.41
N LEU A 11 -4.84 1.12 -8.95
CA LEU A 11 -5.89 1.69 -8.10
C LEU A 11 -7.18 1.96 -8.87
N ALA A 12 -7.10 2.33 -10.14
CA ALA A 12 -8.29 2.62 -10.95
C ALA A 12 -9.11 1.37 -11.26
N ALA A 13 -8.46 0.24 -11.51
CA ALA A 13 -9.10 -0.98 -11.95
C ALA A 13 -8.49 -2.24 -11.29
N PRO A 14 -8.56 -2.36 -9.96
CA PRO A 14 -8.07 -3.56 -9.29
C PRO A 14 -8.88 -4.78 -9.71
N THR A 15 -8.19 -5.91 -9.82
CA THR A 15 -8.86 -7.19 -10.07
C THR A 15 -9.49 -7.71 -8.77
N PRO A 16 -10.53 -8.56 -8.86
CA PRO A 16 -11.06 -9.25 -7.69
C PRO A 16 -9.96 -9.99 -6.92
N ARG A 17 -9.97 -9.89 -5.61
CA ARG A 17 -8.95 -10.47 -4.71
C ARG A 17 -7.55 -9.89 -4.84
N GLN A 18 -7.39 -8.74 -5.49
CA GLN A 18 -6.14 -8.01 -5.47
C GLN A 18 -5.96 -7.36 -4.09
N HIS A 19 -4.79 -7.60 -3.47
CA HIS A 19 -4.41 -7.09 -2.16
C HIS A 19 -3.24 -6.14 -2.33
N ILE A 20 -3.48 -4.84 -2.17
CA ILE A 20 -2.54 -3.77 -2.50
C ILE A 20 -2.07 -3.12 -1.20
N ALA A 21 -0.75 -2.97 -1.03
CA ALA A 21 -0.17 -2.15 0.03
C ALA A 21 0.17 -0.76 -0.49
N GLN A 22 -0.27 0.28 0.22
CA GLN A 22 0.12 1.67 0.02
C GLN A 22 1.04 2.11 1.15
N LEU A 23 2.31 2.35 0.85
CA LEU A 23 3.24 2.97 1.80
C LEU A 23 3.14 4.49 1.67
N TYR A 24 3.15 5.22 2.79
CA TYR A 24 3.08 6.67 2.78
C TYR A 24 3.75 7.28 4.00
N THR A 25 4.31 8.47 3.82
CA THR A 25 4.73 9.37 4.89
C THR A 25 3.86 10.62 4.91
N GLU A 26 3.39 11.03 3.73
CA GLU A 26 2.57 12.21 3.54
C GLU A 26 1.07 11.83 3.46
N PRO A 27 0.24 12.34 4.39
CA PRO A 27 -1.21 12.07 4.36
C PRO A 27 -1.88 12.48 3.04
N GLY A 28 -1.32 13.49 2.34
CA GLY A 28 -1.78 13.91 1.02
C GLY A 28 -1.62 12.84 -0.05
N PHE A 29 -0.54 12.03 0.00
CA PHE A 29 -0.35 10.92 -0.92
C PHE A 29 -1.37 9.81 -0.65
N LEU A 30 -1.54 9.40 0.62
CA LEU A 30 -2.59 8.44 0.98
C LEU A 30 -3.96 8.88 0.48
N ALA A 31 -4.33 10.13 0.74
CA ALA A 31 -5.64 10.65 0.33
C ALA A 31 -5.84 10.69 -1.19
N ARG A 32 -4.76 10.92 -1.99
CA ARG A 32 -4.83 10.81 -3.47
C ARG A 32 -5.08 9.37 -3.91
N ALA A 33 -4.30 8.43 -3.37
CA ALA A 33 -4.39 7.02 -3.73
C ALA A 33 -5.75 6.42 -3.35
N VAL A 34 -6.19 6.62 -2.10
CA VAL A 34 -7.47 6.14 -1.61
C VAL A 34 -8.63 6.85 -2.34
N GLY A 35 -8.54 8.18 -2.53
CA GLY A 35 -9.55 8.93 -3.29
C GLY A 35 -9.72 8.41 -4.72
N ARG A 36 -8.62 8.02 -5.39
CA ARG A 36 -8.69 7.38 -6.71
C ARG A 36 -9.31 5.98 -6.64
N PHE A 37 -8.85 5.13 -5.74
CA PHE A 37 -9.37 3.77 -5.56
C PHE A 37 -10.87 3.77 -5.27
N VAL A 38 -11.31 4.62 -4.35
CA VAL A 38 -12.71 4.78 -3.96
C VAL A 38 -13.54 5.43 -5.06
N GLY A 39 -13.10 6.59 -5.57
CA GLY A 39 -13.84 7.35 -6.58
C GLY A 39 -14.07 6.57 -7.87
N GLU A 40 -13.08 5.80 -8.33
CA GLU A 40 -13.25 4.92 -9.49
C GLU A 40 -14.25 3.79 -9.21
N GLY A 41 -14.22 3.20 -8.01
CA GLY A 41 -15.18 2.18 -7.60
C GLY A 41 -16.61 2.71 -7.60
N LEU A 42 -16.83 3.85 -6.92
CA LEU A 42 -18.15 4.48 -6.85
C LEU A 42 -18.72 4.84 -8.22
N ARG A 43 -17.87 5.40 -9.12
CA ARG A 43 -18.29 5.74 -10.50
C ARG A 43 -18.63 4.52 -11.36
N ARG A 44 -18.05 3.37 -11.07
CA ARG A 44 -18.36 2.09 -11.74
C ARG A 44 -19.56 1.37 -11.13
N GLY A 45 -20.19 1.94 -10.10
CA GLY A 45 -21.31 1.31 -9.39
C GLY A 45 -20.85 0.19 -8.44
N GLU A 46 -19.57 0.09 -8.12
CA GLU A 46 -19.05 -0.88 -7.15
C GLU A 46 -19.38 -0.40 -5.73
N ALA A 47 -19.54 -1.33 -4.79
CA ALA A 47 -19.61 -0.99 -3.37
C ALA A 47 -18.23 -0.70 -2.81
N VAL A 48 -18.16 0.23 -1.86
CA VAL A 48 -16.91 0.62 -1.20
C VAL A 48 -17.07 0.54 0.31
N VAL A 49 -16.15 -0.17 0.95
CA VAL A 49 -16.04 -0.29 2.41
C VAL A 49 -14.74 0.38 2.85
N LEU A 50 -14.82 1.38 3.70
CA LEU A 50 -13.68 2.09 4.27
C LEU A 50 -13.58 1.78 5.76
N VAL A 51 -12.45 1.26 6.21
CA VAL A 51 -12.09 1.13 7.63
C VAL A 51 -10.96 2.12 7.89
N VAL A 52 -11.32 3.33 8.30
CA VAL A 52 -10.46 4.51 8.22
C VAL A 52 -10.55 5.36 9.49
N THR A 53 -9.46 6.04 9.86
CA THR A 53 -9.49 6.99 10.97
C THR A 53 -10.24 8.28 10.58
N PRO A 54 -10.91 8.97 11.52
CA PRO A 54 -11.67 10.18 11.22
C PRO A 54 -10.86 11.28 10.51
N PRO A 55 -9.58 11.56 10.86
CA PRO A 55 -8.79 12.56 10.14
C PRO A 55 -8.54 12.20 8.67
N HIS A 56 -8.24 10.93 8.39
CA HIS A 56 -8.03 10.47 7.01
C HIS A 56 -9.36 10.46 6.24
N TRP A 57 -10.45 10.01 6.86
CA TRP A 57 -11.77 10.09 6.24
C TRP A 57 -12.14 11.51 5.80
N GLN A 58 -11.96 12.50 6.69
CA GLN A 58 -12.22 13.91 6.35
C GLN A 58 -11.41 14.39 5.15
N THR A 59 -10.16 13.93 5.01
CA THR A 59 -9.30 14.31 3.90
C THR A 59 -9.66 13.59 2.60
N ILE A 60 -10.05 12.31 2.69
CA ILE A 60 -10.52 11.50 1.56
C ILE A 60 -11.87 12.03 1.08
N ALA A 61 -12.82 12.26 1.98
CA ALA A 61 -14.15 12.78 1.66
C ALA A 61 -14.06 14.08 0.87
N ARG A 62 -13.22 15.03 1.31
CA ARG A 62 -13.00 16.29 0.56
C ARG A 62 -12.49 16.11 -0.86
N ARG A 63 -11.84 14.98 -1.18
CA ARG A 63 -11.37 14.64 -2.53
C ARG A 63 -12.42 13.93 -3.37
N LEU A 64 -13.38 13.29 -2.73
CA LEU A 64 -14.47 12.58 -3.42
C LEU A 64 -15.62 13.53 -3.76
N GLU A 65 -15.64 14.69 -3.11
CA GLU A 65 -16.76 15.62 -3.18
C GLU A 65 -16.55 16.76 -4.18
N ASP A 66 -17.51 16.87 -5.13
CA ASP A 66 -18.04 18.18 -5.51
C ASP A 66 -19.30 18.54 -4.66
N ASP A 67 -19.91 17.56 -3.95
CA ASP A 67 -21.13 17.75 -3.15
C ASP A 67 -21.24 16.74 -2.00
N ARG A 68 -21.28 17.20 -0.73
CA ARG A 68 -21.46 16.36 0.47
C ARG A 68 -22.76 15.55 0.47
N SER A 69 -23.81 16.09 -0.13
CA SER A 69 -25.09 15.38 -0.23
C SER A 69 -24.97 14.06 -1.02
N ALA A 70 -24.03 13.99 -1.96
CA ALA A 70 -23.78 12.80 -2.76
C ALA A 70 -23.19 11.64 -1.92
N LEU A 71 -22.28 11.92 -0.96
CA LEU A 71 -21.72 10.87 -0.10
C LEU A 71 -22.77 10.28 0.86
N ASP A 72 -23.63 11.14 1.43
CA ASP A 72 -24.74 10.69 2.29
C ASP A 72 -25.73 9.81 1.51
N ASP A 73 -25.98 10.13 0.25
CA ASP A 73 -26.80 9.30 -0.64
C ASP A 73 -26.16 7.94 -0.92
N LEU A 74 -24.84 7.91 -1.17
CA LEU A 74 -24.11 6.67 -1.38
C LEU A 74 -24.14 5.78 -0.14
N GLN A 75 -24.02 6.36 1.06
CA GLN A 75 -24.15 5.65 2.33
C GLN A 75 -25.55 5.09 2.54
N ARG A 76 -26.60 5.91 2.32
CA ARG A 76 -28.00 5.45 2.45
C ARG A 76 -28.33 4.29 1.51
N ARG A 77 -27.75 4.25 0.31
CA ARG A 77 -27.95 3.18 -0.67
C ARG A 77 -27.06 1.96 -0.43
N GLY A 78 -26.22 1.98 0.60
CA GLY A 78 -25.26 0.91 0.90
C GLY A 78 -24.12 0.76 -0.12
N GLN A 79 -23.92 1.75 -1.00
CA GLN A 79 -22.80 1.77 -1.94
C GLN A 79 -21.49 2.20 -1.27
N LEU A 80 -21.57 3.04 -0.23
CA LEU A 80 -20.45 3.46 0.58
C LEU A 80 -20.69 3.10 2.04
N THR A 81 -19.76 2.38 2.65
CA THR A 81 -19.74 2.11 4.10
C THR A 81 -18.45 2.63 4.69
N VAL A 82 -18.55 3.42 5.76
CA VAL A 82 -17.40 3.97 6.47
C VAL A 82 -17.44 3.50 7.93
N LEU A 83 -16.39 2.80 8.34
CA LEU A 83 -16.18 2.33 9.71
C LEU A 83 -14.98 3.08 10.31
N ASP A 84 -15.08 3.47 11.57
CA ASP A 84 -13.92 3.99 12.31
C ASP A 84 -12.91 2.86 12.57
N ALA A 85 -11.66 3.08 12.15
CA ALA A 85 -10.61 2.07 12.26
C ALA A 85 -10.24 1.74 13.72
N ALA A 86 -10.25 2.75 14.61
CA ALA A 86 -9.92 2.55 16.02
C ALA A 86 -11.06 1.84 16.77
N GLU A 87 -12.30 2.25 16.51
CA GLU A 87 -13.48 1.59 17.09
C GLU A 87 -13.63 0.16 16.58
N GLY A 88 -13.46 -0.05 15.27
CA GLY A 88 -13.46 -1.38 14.67
C GLY A 88 -12.38 -2.26 15.30
N LEU A 89 -11.15 -1.76 15.40
CA LEU A 89 -10.07 -2.50 16.02
C LEU A 89 -10.35 -2.87 17.47
N ALA A 90 -10.90 -1.95 18.28
CA ALA A 90 -11.27 -2.21 19.67
C ALA A 90 -12.30 -3.36 19.80
N GLN A 91 -13.21 -3.50 18.82
CA GLN A 91 -14.17 -4.60 18.80
C GLN A 91 -13.54 -5.94 18.40
N LEU A 92 -12.45 -5.92 17.63
CA LEU A 92 -11.78 -7.13 17.14
C LEU A 92 -10.84 -7.75 18.16
N LEU A 93 -10.24 -6.94 19.06
CA LEU A 93 -9.20 -7.42 19.96
C LEU A 93 -9.75 -8.28 21.11
N VAL A 94 -9.09 -9.43 21.32
CA VAL A 94 -9.19 -10.28 22.51
C VAL A 94 -7.76 -10.54 22.98
N ASP A 95 -7.47 -10.23 24.23
CA ASP A 95 -6.13 -10.36 24.83
C ASP A 95 -5.01 -9.72 23.97
N GLY A 96 -5.33 -8.59 23.34
CA GLY A 96 -4.39 -7.82 22.50
C GLY A 96 -4.18 -8.36 21.08
N LEU A 97 -4.88 -9.42 20.68
CA LEU A 97 -4.80 -10.00 19.33
C LEU A 97 -6.17 -9.91 18.62
N PRO A 98 -6.18 -9.67 17.30
CA PRO A 98 -7.41 -9.76 16.50
C PRO A 98 -8.01 -11.17 16.54
N ASP A 99 -9.27 -11.25 16.97
CA ASP A 99 -10.04 -12.48 17.04
C ASP A 99 -10.72 -12.78 15.71
N ARG A 100 -10.61 -14.03 15.25
CA ARG A 100 -11.15 -14.48 13.97
C ARG A 100 -12.67 -14.37 13.87
N ALA A 101 -13.38 -14.75 14.93
CA ALA A 101 -14.84 -14.75 14.89
C ALA A 101 -15.37 -13.32 14.87
N ARG A 102 -14.80 -12.43 15.69
CA ARG A 102 -15.15 -11.01 15.70
C ARG A 102 -14.82 -10.32 14.38
N PHE A 103 -13.65 -10.63 13.79
CA PHE A 103 -13.26 -10.10 12.48
C PHE A 103 -14.26 -10.53 11.38
N ARG A 104 -14.63 -11.80 11.34
CA ARG A 104 -15.62 -12.29 10.38
C ARG A 104 -17.00 -11.66 10.59
N THR A 105 -17.41 -11.45 11.83
CA THR A 105 -18.69 -10.81 12.12
C THR A 105 -18.68 -9.34 11.70
N LEU A 106 -17.66 -8.58 12.05
CA LEU A 106 -17.61 -7.14 11.75
C LEU A 106 -17.26 -6.90 10.28
N ILE A 107 -16.10 -7.34 9.85
CA ILE A 107 -15.58 -7.03 8.50
C ILE A 107 -16.24 -7.92 7.45
N GLY A 108 -16.31 -9.22 7.68
CA GLY A 108 -16.99 -10.15 6.79
C GLY A 108 -18.47 -9.79 6.61
N GLY A 109 -19.18 -9.55 7.71
CA GLY A 109 -20.58 -9.10 7.65
C GLY A 109 -20.78 -7.77 6.92
N THR A 110 -19.83 -6.84 7.03
CA THR A 110 -19.88 -5.58 6.26
C THR A 110 -19.67 -5.82 4.75
N ILE A 111 -18.72 -6.69 4.37
CA ILE A 111 -18.52 -7.09 2.96
C ILE A 111 -19.75 -7.82 2.42
N ASP A 112 -20.34 -8.72 3.22
CA ASP A 112 -21.56 -9.44 2.84
C ASP A 112 -22.74 -8.47 2.60
N ALA A 113 -22.94 -7.51 3.51
CA ALA A 113 -23.98 -6.49 3.38
C ALA A 113 -23.78 -5.63 2.12
N ALA A 114 -22.53 -5.21 1.84
CA ALA A 114 -22.18 -4.46 0.64
C ALA A 114 -22.45 -5.29 -0.64
N THR A 115 -22.13 -6.57 -0.62
CA THR A 115 -22.41 -7.49 -1.73
C THR A 115 -23.91 -7.68 -1.93
N ALA A 116 -24.67 -7.85 -0.85
CA ALA A 116 -26.12 -8.04 -0.87
C ALA A 116 -26.90 -6.79 -1.32
N ALA A 117 -26.30 -5.60 -1.20
CA ALA A 117 -26.89 -4.34 -1.70
C ALA A 117 -26.98 -4.28 -3.24
N GLY A 118 -26.45 -5.28 -3.96
CA GLY A 118 -26.61 -5.43 -5.42
C GLY A 118 -25.61 -4.64 -6.25
N HIS A 119 -24.56 -4.13 -5.64
CA HIS A 119 -23.44 -3.50 -6.34
C HIS A 119 -22.48 -4.58 -6.87
N GLY A 120 -21.99 -4.42 -8.12
CA GLY A 120 -21.33 -5.48 -8.91
C GLY A 120 -20.08 -6.10 -8.26
N SER A 121 -19.21 -5.29 -7.64
CA SER A 121 -18.05 -5.75 -6.91
C SER A 121 -17.82 -4.88 -5.67
N VAL A 122 -16.95 -5.33 -4.77
CA VAL A 122 -16.63 -4.62 -3.53
C VAL A 122 -15.17 -4.21 -3.54
N ARG A 123 -14.89 -2.95 -3.18
CA ARG A 123 -13.57 -2.45 -2.84
C ARG A 123 -13.50 -2.17 -1.34
N ALA A 124 -12.46 -2.63 -0.69
CA ALA A 124 -12.20 -2.34 0.71
C ALA A 124 -10.92 -1.54 0.86
N PHE A 125 -10.93 -0.53 1.73
CA PHE A 125 -9.72 0.14 2.23
C PHE A 125 -9.62 -0.05 3.73
N GLY A 126 -8.42 -0.36 4.23
CA GLY A 126 -8.14 -0.56 5.64
C GLY A 126 -6.84 0.08 6.10
N GLU A 127 -6.87 0.75 7.25
CA GLU A 127 -5.67 1.26 7.93
C GLU A 127 -5.52 0.78 9.38
N MET A 128 -6.35 -0.18 9.81
CA MET A 128 -6.22 -0.80 11.15
C MET A 128 -4.85 -1.42 11.38
N VAL A 129 -4.23 -1.93 10.33
CA VAL A 129 -2.89 -2.52 10.37
C VAL A 129 -1.84 -1.51 10.82
N ASP A 130 -1.95 -0.26 10.42
CA ASP A 130 -1.03 0.80 10.83
C ASP A 130 -1.17 1.17 12.32
N LEU A 131 -2.39 1.12 12.84
CA LEU A 131 -2.65 1.33 14.27
C LEU A 131 -2.01 0.22 15.12
N LEU A 132 -2.12 -1.04 14.70
CA LEU A 132 -1.52 -2.19 15.39
C LEU A 132 0.00 -2.23 15.28
N ARG A 133 0.55 -1.88 14.13
CA ARG A 133 1.99 -1.93 13.86
C ARG A 133 2.80 -1.13 14.89
N ARG A 134 2.25 -0.04 15.39
CA ARG A 134 2.90 0.82 16.41
C ARG A 134 2.93 0.19 17.79
N THR A 135 2.13 -0.82 18.05
CA THR A 135 1.97 -1.43 19.37
C THR A 135 2.34 -2.90 19.43
N SER A 136 2.01 -3.68 18.39
CA SER A 136 2.21 -5.14 18.40
C SER A 136 2.43 -5.69 16.98
N LEU A 137 3.64 -6.17 16.72
CA LEU A 137 3.94 -6.86 15.46
C LEU A 137 3.11 -8.16 15.32
N ALA A 138 2.91 -8.89 16.42
CA ALA A 138 2.10 -10.12 16.39
C ALA A 138 0.64 -9.84 16.03
N ALA A 139 0.05 -8.78 16.59
CA ALA A 139 -1.32 -8.38 16.24
C ALA A 139 -1.42 -7.89 14.78
N THR A 140 -0.39 -7.19 14.28
CA THR A 140 -0.31 -6.76 12.88
C THR A 140 -0.32 -7.97 11.94
N ILE A 141 0.55 -8.95 12.17
CA ILE A 141 0.62 -10.19 11.37
C ILE A 141 -0.73 -10.92 11.42
N ARG A 142 -1.31 -11.03 12.62
CA ARG A 142 -2.59 -11.70 12.79
C ARG A 142 -3.72 -11.03 11.99
N LEU A 143 -3.76 -9.70 11.96
CA LEU A 143 -4.75 -8.96 11.18
C LEU A 143 -4.59 -9.19 9.67
N GLU A 144 -3.34 -9.21 9.16
CA GLU A 144 -3.05 -9.52 7.76
C GLU A 144 -3.49 -10.95 7.37
N GLU A 145 -3.24 -11.93 8.25
CA GLU A 145 -3.72 -13.30 8.05
C GLU A 145 -5.26 -13.36 7.94
N LEU A 146 -5.97 -12.60 8.78
CA LEU A 146 -7.43 -12.55 8.76
C LEU A 146 -7.98 -11.90 7.49
N TRP A 147 -7.34 -10.84 6.97
CA TRP A 147 -7.67 -10.28 5.67
C TRP A 147 -7.44 -11.28 4.53
N ALA A 148 -6.26 -11.91 4.50
CA ALA A 148 -5.95 -12.93 3.50
C ALA A 148 -6.96 -14.09 3.54
N GLU A 149 -7.32 -14.55 4.74
CA GLU A 149 -8.33 -15.60 4.92
C GLU A 149 -9.71 -15.16 4.41
N LEU A 150 -10.14 -13.93 4.74
CA LEU A 150 -11.43 -13.41 4.28
C LEU A 150 -11.48 -13.35 2.74
N MET A 151 -10.39 -12.96 2.09
CA MET A 151 -10.29 -12.90 0.63
C MET A 151 -10.35 -14.29 -0.04
N THR A 152 -10.14 -15.40 0.67
CA THR A 152 -10.33 -16.74 0.12
C THR A 152 -11.81 -17.06 -0.09
N THR A 153 -12.68 -16.52 0.75
CA THR A 153 -14.13 -16.80 0.76
C THR A 153 -14.97 -15.68 0.15
N HIS A 154 -14.47 -14.45 0.12
CA HIS A 154 -15.17 -13.27 -0.40
C HIS A 154 -14.41 -12.68 -1.59
N SER A 155 -15.17 -12.18 -2.58
CA SER A 155 -14.58 -11.58 -3.79
C SER A 155 -14.62 -10.06 -3.67
N PHE A 156 -13.52 -9.46 -3.20
CA PHE A 156 -13.32 -8.02 -3.13
C PHE A 156 -11.85 -7.67 -3.41
N SER A 157 -11.56 -6.44 -3.77
CA SER A 157 -10.19 -5.91 -3.80
C SER A 157 -9.91 -5.13 -2.51
N LEU A 158 -8.67 -5.23 -2.00
CA LEU A 158 -8.27 -4.61 -0.75
C LEU A 158 -7.07 -3.70 -0.96
N LEU A 159 -7.17 -2.46 -0.44
CA LEU A 159 -6.08 -1.51 -0.33
C LEU A 159 -5.75 -1.30 1.15
N CYS A 160 -4.53 -1.60 1.57
CA CYS A 160 -4.04 -1.40 2.93
C CYS A 160 -3.11 -0.19 3.00
N GLY A 161 -3.37 0.73 3.93
CA GLY A 161 -2.54 1.91 4.18
C GLY A 161 -1.52 1.66 5.29
N TYR A 162 -0.22 1.92 5.00
CA TYR A 162 0.89 1.82 5.94
C TYR A 162 1.64 3.14 6.05
N SER A 163 1.63 3.76 7.22
CA SER A 163 2.45 4.95 7.51
C SER A 163 3.92 4.54 7.70
N LEU A 164 4.60 4.25 6.61
CA LEU A 164 5.99 3.78 6.57
C LEU A 164 6.84 4.70 5.69
N ASP A 165 7.98 5.13 6.24
CA ASP A 165 9.02 5.81 5.45
C ASP A 165 9.83 4.77 4.67
N ASN A 166 9.65 4.73 3.35
CA ASN A 166 10.37 3.82 2.46
C ASN A 166 11.90 4.04 2.48
N PHE A 167 12.38 5.13 3.09
CA PHE A 167 13.80 5.42 3.25
C PHE A 167 14.32 5.14 4.68
N ASP A 168 13.52 4.54 5.55
CA ASP A 168 13.95 4.11 6.87
C ASP A 168 14.65 2.74 6.80
N SER A 169 15.91 2.68 7.23
CA SER A 169 16.70 1.45 7.23
C SER A 169 16.07 0.31 8.04
N GLN A 170 15.28 0.63 9.08
CA GLN A 170 14.57 -0.39 9.88
C GLN A 170 13.46 -1.07 9.07
N ILE A 171 12.79 -0.33 8.17
CA ILE A 171 11.77 -0.88 7.27
C ILE A 171 12.42 -1.91 6.33
N HIS A 172 13.61 -1.59 5.80
CA HIS A 172 14.38 -2.49 4.94
C HIS A 172 15.01 -3.70 5.66
N ARG A 173 14.97 -3.75 7.00
CA ARG A 173 15.47 -4.90 7.79
C ARG A 173 14.45 -6.02 7.97
N GLY A 174 13.40 -6.07 7.15
CA GLY A 174 12.47 -7.18 7.08
C GLY A 174 11.00 -6.81 6.98
N LEU A 175 10.57 -5.61 7.41
CA LEU A 175 9.16 -5.22 7.34
C LEU A 175 8.70 -5.06 5.89
N LEU A 176 9.48 -4.40 5.04
CA LEU A 176 9.16 -4.22 3.62
C LEU A 176 8.99 -5.57 2.90
N GLN A 177 9.87 -6.55 3.20
CA GLN A 177 9.76 -7.88 2.64
C GLN A 177 8.47 -8.60 3.09
N ARG A 178 8.09 -8.45 4.37
CA ARG A 178 6.84 -9.04 4.91
C ARG A 178 5.60 -8.41 4.27
N VAL A 179 5.56 -7.08 4.17
CA VAL A 179 4.47 -6.37 3.47
C VAL A 179 4.39 -6.86 2.03
N SER A 180 5.51 -6.92 1.30
CA SER A 180 5.53 -7.38 -0.09
C SER A 180 5.13 -8.85 -0.26
N THR A 181 5.34 -9.70 0.76
CA THR A 181 4.94 -11.11 0.71
C THR A 181 3.44 -11.28 0.97
N ALA A 182 2.84 -10.41 1.78
CA ALA A 182 1.42 -10.48 2.15
C ALA A 182 0.49 -9.88 1.08
N HIS A 183 1.02 -9.10 0.13
CA HIS A 183 0.24 -8.35 -0.85
C HIS A 183 0.54 -8.80 -2.28
N SER A 184 -0.38 -8.50 -3.20
CA SER A 184 -0.19 -8.73 -4.63
C SER A 184 0.55 -7.58 -5.33
N ASP A 185 0.44 -6.37 -4.76
CA ASP A 185 1.07 -5.16 -5.28
C ASP A 185 1.51 -4.26 -4.12
N VAL A 186 2.61 -3.53 -4.30
CA VAL A 186 3.10 -2.54 -3.34
C VAL A 186 3.30 -1.22 -4.05
N ILE A 187 2.70 -0.16 -3.51
CA ILE A 187 2.89 1.22 -3.94
C ILE A 187 3.80 1.91 -2.90
N PRO A 188 5.11 2.03 -3.18
CA PRO A 188 6.09 2.39 -2.16
C PRO A 188 6.23 3.90 -1.94
N VAL A 189 6.01 4.69 -3.01
CA VAL A 189 6.15 6.15 -3.02
C VAL A 189 5.21 6.78 -4.04
N ASP A 190 5.04 8.09 -3.97
CA ASP A 190 4.19 8.87 -4.89
C ASP A 190 4.74 8.86 -6.33
N ASP A 191 6.03 9.09 -6.50
CA ASP A 191 6.71 9.09 -7.81
C ASP A 191 7.70 7.93 -7.91
N TYR A 192 7.21 6.81 -8.43
CA TYR A 192 8.02 5.61 -8.59
C TYR A 192 9.15 5.77 -9.63
N ALA A 193 8.90 6.51 -10.71
CA ALA A 193 9.93 6.74 -11.72
C ALA A 193 11.10 7.57 -11.15
N ARG A 194 10.82 8.52 -10.26
CA ARG A 194 11.84 9.26 -9.52
C ARG A 194 12.62 8.35 -8.58
N LEU A 195 11.94 7.43 -7.88
CA LEU A 195 12.62 6.47 -7.01
C LEU A 195 13.56 5.56 -7.82
N ASP A 196 13.11 5.05 -8.96
CA ASP A 196 13.92 4.18 -9.81
C ASP A 196 15.18 4.91 -10.32
N ARG A 197 15.05 6.16 -10.78
CA ARG A 197 16.20 7.01 -11.13
C ARG A 197 17.13 7.28 -9.94
N ALA A 198 16.58 7.51 -8.75
CA ALA A 198 17.37 7.74 -7.55
C ALA A 198 18.19 6.50 -7.17
N VAL A 199 17.62 5.30 -7.33
CA VAL A 199 18.35 4.03 -7.15
C VAL A 199 19.45 3.88 -8.19
N GLU A 200 19.20 4.16 -9.47
CA GLU A 200 20.23 4.11 -10.52
C GLU A 200 21.43 5.02 -10.21
N ARG A 201 21.15 6.26 -9.78
CA ARG A 201 22.21 7.22 -9.39
C ARG A 201 22.98 6.74 -8.16
N ALA A 202 22.29 6.25 -7.14
CA ALA A 202 22.94 5.72 -5.94
C ALA A 202 23.86 4.53 -6.25
N TYR A 203 23.45 3.65 -7.17
CA TYR A 203 24.30 2.56 -7.66
C TYR A 203 25.54 3.10 -8.40
N ALA A 204 25.38 4.14 -9.22
CA ALA A 204 26.49 4.78 -9.91
C ALA A 204 27.48 5.43 -8.92
N ASP A 205 26.99 6.09 -7.89
CA ASP A 205 27.82 6.72 -6.87
C ASP A 205 28.67 5.72 -6.09
N ILE A 206 28.08 4.56 -5.76
CA ILE A 206 28.74 3.55 -4.90
C ILE A 206 29.60 2.59 -5.72
N PHE A 207 29.11 2.13 -6.85
CA PHE A 207 29.72 1.05 -7.64
C PHE A 207 30.35 1.54 -8.95
N GLY A 208 30.08 2.79 -9.38
CA GLY A 208 30.51 3.35 -10.66
C GLY A 208 32.02 3.36 -10.90
N PRO A 209 32.86 3.69 -9.91
CA PRO A 209 34.31 3.68 -10.11
C PRO A 209 34.93 2.32 -10.36
N SER A 210 34.23 1.23 -10.02
CA SER A 210 34.75 -0.13 -10.00
C SER A 210 34.08 -1.09 -10.99
N GLY A 211 33.05 -0.63 -11.74
CA GLY A 211 32.27 -1.51 -12.62
C GLY A 211 31.19 -0.79 -13.43
N GLU A 212 30.34 -1.57 -14.10
CA GLU A 212 29.15 -1.09 -14.78
C GLU A 212 27.94 -1.16 -13.81
N PRO A 213 27.52 -0.04 -13.20
CA PRO A 213 26.47 -0.03 -12.15
C PRO A 213 25.15 -0.66 -12.60
N ALA A 214 24.77 -0.45 -13.85
CA ALA A 214 23.55 -1.03 -14.43
C ALA A 214 23.63 -2.56 -14.54
N SER A 215 24.78 -3.09 -14.93
CA SER A 215 25.05 -4.53 -15.01
C SER A 215 25.03 -5.15 -13.61
N LEU A 216 25.60 -4.48 -12.62
CA LEU A 216 25.61 -4.93 -11.24
C LEU A 216 24.21 -4.96 -10.63
N ARG A 217 23.41 -3.89 -10.87
CA ARG A 217 22.00 -3.84 -10.46
C ARG A 217 21.20 -4.99 -11.05
N SER A 218 21.36 -5.24 -12.36
CA SER A 218 20.69 -6.34 -13.05
C SER A 218 21.11 -7.71 -12.50
N THR A 219 22.39 -7.89 -12.21
CA THR A 219 22.93 -9.12 -11.60
C THR A 219 22.33 -9.35 -10.20
N PHE A 220 22.28 -8.31 -9.36
CA PHE A 220 21.69 -8.42 -8.02
C PHE A 220 20.20 -8.73 -8.08
N LEU A 221 19.45 -8.08 -8.96
CA LEU A 221 18.03 -8.37 -9.16
C LEU A 221 17.77 -9.79 -9.64
N ALA A 222 18.62 -10.33 -10.52
CA ALA A 222 18.50 -11.69 -11.03
C ALA A 222 18.72 -12.77 -9.95
N HIS A 223 19.52 -12.46 -8.92
CA HIS A 223 19.87 -13.41 -7.85
C HIS A 223 19.11 -13.17 -6.54
N TYR A 224 18.39 -12.03 -6.42
CA TYR A 224 17.60 -11.73 -5.24
C TYR A 224 16.24 -12.44 -5.31
N ALA A 225 15.96 -13.32 -4.36
CA ALA A 225 14.68 -14.00 -4.23
C ALA A 225 13.62 -13.04 -3.66
N ARG A 226 13.03 -12.21 -4.53
CA ARG A 226 12.07 -11.19 -4.15
C ARG A 226 10.63 -11.70 -4.17
N PRO A 227 9.74 -11.18 -3.28
CA PRO A 227 8.29 -11.35 -3.42
C PRO A 227 7.81 -10.76 -4.75
N ALA A 228 6.77 -11.38 -5.35
CA ALA A 228 6.25 -10.96 -6.66
C ALA A 228 5.73 -9.52 -6.67
N ALA A 229 5.17 -9.06 -5.56
CA ALA A 229 4.64 -7.70 -5.39
C ALA A 229 5.72 -6.62 -5.20
N MET A 230 6.98 -7.01 -4.92
CA MET A 230 8.04 -6.06 -4.63
C MET A 230 8.53 -5.39 -5.92
N PRO A 231 8.45 -4.04 -6.02
CA PRO A 231 8.96 -3.33 -7.18
C PRO A 231 10.48 -3.42 -7.34
N ASP A 232 10.99 -3.15 -8.54
CA ASP A 232 12.41 -3.33 -8.89
C ASP A 232 13.36 -2.43 -8.08
N ALA A 233 12.96 -1.20 -7.78
CA ALA A 233 13.78 -0.27 -7.01
C ALA A 233 14.02 -0.77 -5.58
N GLU A 234 12.95 -1.20 -4.90
CA GLU A 234 13.03 -1.78 -3.54
C GLU A 234 13.81 -3.10 -3.55
N ALA A 235 13.56 -3.94 -4.55
CA ALA A 235 14.30 -5.19 -4.71
C ALA A 235 15.80 -4.94 -4.90
N ALA A 236 16.19 -3.92 -5.67
CA ALA A 236 17.58 -3.54 -5.87
C ALA A 236 18.24 -3.08 -4.54
N ILE A 237 17.54 -2.28 -3.74
CA ILE A 237 18.05 -1.84 -2.42
C ILE A 237 18.24 -3.04 -1.49
N LEU A 238 17.24 -3.93 -1.42
CA LEU A 238 17.30 -5.12 -0.55
C LEU A 238 18.31 -6.15 -1.05
N ALA A 239 18.55 -6.25 -2.35
CA ALA A 239 19.59 -7.09 -2.92
C ALA A 239 21.00 -6.65 -2.45
N VAL A 240 21.27 -5.34 -2.40
CA VAL A 240 22.52 -4.84 -1.80
C VAL A 240 22.60 -5.20 -0.32
N ARG A 241 21.51 -5.09 0.42
CA ARG A 241 21.49 -5.51 1.84
C ARG A 241 21.80 -7.00 2.02
N GLN A 242 21.38 -7.84 1.09
CA GLN A 242 21.65 -9.27 1.13
C GLN A 242 23.09 -9.62 0.70
N PHE A 243 23.56 -9.03 -0.40
CA PHE A 243 24.83 -9.44 -1.04
C PHE A 243 26.03 -8.60 -0.58
N VAL A 244 25.81 -7.33 -0.23
CA VAL A 244 26.86 -6.39 0.19
C VAL A 244 26.38 -5.58 1.40
N PRO A 245 26.09 -6.22 2.54
CA PRO A 245 25.41 -5.60 3.68
C PRO A 245 26.13 -4.36 4.25
N VAL A 246 27.44 -4.28 4.09
CA VAL A 246 28.24 -3.13 4.54
C VAL A 246 27.92 -1.82 3.78
N MET A 247 27.40 -1.92 2.56
CA MET A 247 27.03 -0.78 1.72
C MET A 247 25.54 -0.45 1.78
N ALA A 248 24.74 -1.25 2.47
CA ALA A 248 23.28 -1.17 2.37
C ALA A 248 22.70 0.12 2.94
N ASP A 249 23.19 0.59 4.09
CA ASP A 249 22.68 1.80 4.71
C ASP A 249 23.20 3.05 3.95
N GLU A 250 24.45 3.03 3.43
CA GLU A 250 24.97 4.07 2.57
C GLU A 250 24.17 4.18 1.26
N LEU A 251 23.87 3.04 0.61
CA LEU A 251 23.04 3.04 -0.59
C LEU A 251 21.67 3.69 -0.32
N LEU A 252 21.02 3.31 0.77
CA LEU A 252 19.70 3.85 1.12
C LEU A 252 19.76 5.36 1.38
N ASP A 253 20.80 5.85 2.04
CA ASP A 253 21.01 7.29 2.26
C ASP A 253 21.25 8.05 0.94
N ARG A 254 22.00 7.48 -0.02
CA ARG A 254 22.17 8.03 -1.37
C ARG A 254 20.86 8.05 -2.15
N VAL A 255 20.10 6.96 -2.11
CA VAL A 255 18.75 6.90 -2.73
C VAL A 255 17.86 7.99 -2.16
N ARG A 256 17.80 8.12 -0.82
CA ARG A 256 17.04 9.19 -0.15
C ARG A 256 17.47 10.59 -0.62
N HIS A 257 18.78 10.82 -0.69
CA HIS A 257 19.33 12.09 -1.15
C HIS A 257 18.89 12.40 -2.57
N HIS A 258 19.11 11.49 -3.53
CA HIS A 258 18.74 11.68 -4.92
C HIS A 258 17.22 11.83 -5.09
N TYR A 259 16.42 11.04 -4.37
CA TYR A 259 14.96 11.14 -4.42
C TYR A 259 14.47 12.53 -3.97
N ARG A 260 15.10 13.14 -2.99
CA ARG A 260 14.73 14.49 -2.50
C ARG A 260 15.20 15.60 -3.43
N THR A 261 16.40 15.49 -3.98
CA THR A 261 17.02 16.54 -4.83
C THR A 261 16.48 16.55 -6.26
N ASP A 262 15.99 15.44 -6.78
CA ASP A 262 15.35 15.37 -8.12
C ASP A 262 14.04 16.16 -8.21
N HIS A 263 13.49 16.65 -7.13
CA HIS A 263 12.29 17.48 -7.14
C HIS A 263 12.52 18.84 -7.82
N ASP A 264 13.77 19.30 -7.89
CA ASP A 264 14.15 20.60 -8.44
C ASP A 264 14.63 20.54 -9.91
N ALA A 265 14.68 19.34 -10.51
CA ALA A 265 15.03 19.22 -11.92
C ALA A 265 13.79 19.46 -12.79
N PRO A 266 13.80 20.51 -13.68
CA PRO A 266 12.69 20.72 -14.59
C PRO A 266 12.52 19.48 -15.47
N ALA A 267 11.26 19.06 -15.66
CA ALA A 267 10.94 17.99 -16.61
C ALA A 267 11.60 18.30 -17.95
N ALA A 268 12.52 17.47 -18.39
CA ALA A 268 13.13 17.60 -19.71
C ALA A 268 12.00 17.41 -20.73
N ASN A 269 11.77 18.47 -21.55
CA ASN A 269 10.82 18.50 -22.65
C ASN A 269 11.11 17.42 -23.70
#